data_7c59ec6860cccdcf34b289dc58b8b002
#
_entry.id   7c59ec6860cccdcf34b289dc58b8b002
#
_cell.length_a   1.000
_cell.length_b   1.000
_cell.length_c   1.000
_cell.angle_alpha   90.00
_cell.angle_beta   90.00
_cell.angle_gamma   90.00
#
_symmetry.space_group_name_H-M   'P 1'
#
loop_
_entity.id
_entity.type
_entity.pdbx_description
1 polymer ?
#
loop_
_entity_poly.entity_id
_entity_poly.type
_entity_poly.pdbx_seq_one_letter_code
_entity_poly.pdbx_strand_id
1 'polypeptide(L)'
;TNTWDVMEQRWYDGDAAIVAGTAGGTVQVYDTKMRAVHGEDAALTILPPAKGVSQAYTSIDVTKESRGYGINADSQNKDAAWAVMEFMASPEGRILDKVGIEGKQYNIEDGKIVFTDKFSGWWARFWDTTDKLDPETPLAEPVLTPAASESLEMVGKYSAMDHSLLIPEELAPQWDAMTNLYNEYAADIIRGVKSIDSFDAFVEEWNNAGGNDFDALLQTTFQ
;
A
#
# COMPACT_ATOMS: atom_id res chain seq x y z
N THR A 1 19.82 8.22 -6.58
CA THR A 1 18.86 7.33 -5.89
C THR A 1 17.55 8.09 -5.80
N ASN A 2 16.47 7.57 -6.36
CA ASN A 2 15.15 8.17 -6.18
C ASN A 2 14.65 7.79 -4.78
N THR A 3 14.46 8.78 -3.92
CA THR A 3 13.74 8.62 -2.66
C THR A 3 12.24 8.73 -2.94
N TRP A 4 11.42 8.32 -1.98
CA TRP A 4 9.97 8.44 -2.08
C TRP A 4 9.54 9.90 -2.36
N ASP A 5 10.11 10.84 -1.62
CA ASP A 5 9.82 12.27 -1.77
C ASP A 5 10.11 12.79 -3.18
N VAL A 6 11.23 12.36 -3.79
CA VAL A 6 11.59 12.75 -5.16
C VAL A 6 10.61 12.16 -6.19
N MET A 7 10.14 10.92 -5.97
CA MET A 7 9.15 10.30 -6.83
C MET A 7 7.81 11.03 -6.74
N GLU A 8 7.35 11.33 -5.53
CA GLU A 8 6.11 12.09 -5.32
C GLU A 8 6.19 13.49 -5.91
N GLN A 9 7.32 14.19 -5.72
CA GLN A 9 7.48 15.55 -6.26
C GLN A 9 7.38 15.55 -7.78
N ARG A 10 8.03 14.61 -8.47
CA ARG A 10 7.92 14.49 -9.94
C ARG A 10 6.51 14.20 -10.40
N TRP A 11 5.75 13.45 -9.62
CA TRP A 11 4.34 13.21 -9.88
C TRP A 11 3.55 14.51 -9.79
N TYR A 12 3.70 15.26 -8.70
CA TYR A 12 3.00 16.54 -8.51
C TYR A 12 3.41 17.63 -9.50
N ASP A 13 4.65 17.60 -9.97
CA ASP A 13 5.15 18.53 -11.00
C ASP A 13 4.66 18.17 -12.42
N GLY A 14 4.04 17.01 -12.59
CA GLY A 14 3.57 16.53 -13.89
C GLY A 14 4.68 15.87 -14.75
N ASP A 15 5.86 15.65 -14.18
CA ASP A 15 6.98 14.99 -14.86
C ASP A 15 6.81 13.46 -14.98
N ALA A 16 5.89 12.87 -14.19
CA ALA A 16 5.58 11.45 -14.23
C ALA A 16 4.10 11.25 -14.57
N ALA A 17 3.82 10.43 -15.58
CA ALA A 17 2.46 10.14 -16.00
C ALA A 17 1.79 9.03 -15.18
N ILE A 18 2.58 8.18 -14.52
CA ILE A 18 2.12 7.03 -13.72
C ILE A 18 2.86 7.01 -12.40
N VAL A 19 2.13 6.78 -11.32
CA VAL A 19 2.69 6.55 -9.99
C VAL A 19 2.13 5.25 -9.43
N ALA A 20 2.98 4.49 -8.73
CA ALA A 20 2.56 3.32 -7.98
C ALA A 20 2.38 3.69 -6.51
N GLY A 21 1.36 3.14 -5.87
CA GLY A 21 1.07 3.38 -4.46
C GLY A 21 0.05 2.37 -3.93
N THR A 22 -0.22 2.43 -2.64
CA THR A 22 -1.24 1.60 -2.01
C THR A 22 -2.64 2.16 -2.28
N ALA A 23 -3.60 1.29 -2.45
CA ALA A 23 -5.00 1.67 -2.64
C ALA A 23 -5.57 2.43 -1.42
N GLY A 24 -6.64 3.15 -1.61
CA GLY A 24 -7.31 3.90 -0.56
C GLY A 24 -6.55 5.15 -0.15
N GLY A 25 -5.98 5.20 1.05
CA GLY A 25 -5.41 6.41 1.65
C GLY A 25 -4.29 7.08 0.84
N THR A 26 -3.40 6.32 0.21
CA THR A 26 -2.33 6.90 -0.63
C THR A 26 -2.92 7.54 -1.90
N VAL A 27 -3.88 6.86 -2.54
CA VAL A 27 -4.59 7.41 -3.70
C VAL A 27 -5.36 8.68 -3.30
N GLN A 28 -5.99 8.68 -2.13
CA GLN A 28 -6.65 9.87 -1.56
C GLN A 28 -5.71 11.07 -1.51
N VAL A 29 -4.50 10.89 -0.98
CA VAL A 29 -3.51 11.97 -0.86
C VAL A 29 -3.08 12.46 -2.23
N TYR A 30 -2.79 11.54 -3.14
CA TYR A 30 -2.33 11.90 -4.49
C TYR A 30 -3.42 12.63 -5.29
N ASP A 31 -4.66 12.13 -5.27
CA ASP A 31 -5.78 12.76 -5.96
C ASP A 31 -6.04 14.17 -5.42
N THR A 32 -6.09 14.33 -4.10
CA THR A 32 -6.32 15.62 -3.45
C THR A 32 -5.22 16.62 -3.78
N LYS A 33 -3.94 16.21 -3.72
CA LYS A 33 -2.82 17.10 -4.03
C LYS A 33 -2.75 17.48 -5.51
N MET A 34 -3.01 16.53 -6.42
CA MET A 34 -3.03 16.80 -7.86
C MET A 34 -4.10 17.84 -8.21
N ARG A 35 -5.30 17.71 -7.65
CA ARG A 35 -6.37 18.70 -7.83
C ARG A 35 -6.01 20.06 -7.25
N ALA A 36 -5.38 20.08 -6.08
CA ALA A 36 -4.94 21.34 -5.46
C ALA A 36 -3.87 22.08 -6.28
N VAL A 37 -2.99 21.38 -6.99
CA VAL A 37 -1.91 21.96 -7.79
C VAL A 37 -2.35 22.30 -9.21
N HIS A 38 -3.11 21.41 -9.85
CA HIS A 38 -3.43 21.49 -11.28
C HIS A 38 -4.91 21.78 -11.59
N GLY A 39 -5.75 21.92 -10.57
CA GLY A 39 -7.19 22.17 -10.70
C GLY A 39 -8.04 20.90 -10.66
N GLU A 40 -9.36 21.09 -10.56
CA GLU A 40 -10.32 20.02 -10.34
C GLU A 40 -10.36 18.97 -11.46
N ASP A 41 -9.96 19.31 -12.67
CA ASP A 41 -9.89 18.40 -13.81
C ASP A 41 -8.70 17.44 -13.76
N ALA A 42 -7.74 17.66 -12.86
CA ALA A 42 -6.57 16.81 -12.66
C ALA A 42 -6.89 15.57 -11.81
N ALA A 43 -7.89 14.80 -12.25
CA ALA A 43 -8.31 13.58 -11.56
C ALA A 43 -7.40 12.40 -11.88
N LEU A 44 -7.13 11.58 -10.85
CA LEU A 44 -6.45 10.30 -11.00
C LEU A 44 -7.35 9.27 -11.70
N THR A 45 -6.77 8.52 -12.62
CA THR A 45 -7.37 7.32 -13.20
C THR A 45 -6.68 6.09 -12.64
N ILE A 46 -7.43 5.15 -12.12
CA ILE A 46 -6.89 3.90 -11.57
C ILE A 46 -6.68 2.90 -12.69
N LEU A 47 -5.43 2.46 -12.84
CA LEU A 47 -5.09 1.43 -13.83
C LEU A 47 -5.24 0.04 -13.22
N PRO A 48 -5.88 -0.90 -13.93
CA PRO A 48 -5.87 -2.30 -13.51
C PRO A 48 -4.45 -2.86 -13.62
N PRO A 49 -4.14 -3.99 -12.95
CA PRO A 49 -2.86 -4.65 -13.13
C PRO A 49 -2.66 -5.06 -14.59
N ALA A 50 -1.41 -5.09 -15.03
CA ALA A 50 -1.08 -5.49 -16.40
C ALA A 50 -1.62 -6.89 -16.71
N LYS A 51 -2.15 -7.05 -17.91
CA LYS A 51 -2.63 -8.34 -18.38
C LYS A 51 -1.47 -9.14 -18.97
N GLY A 52 -1.17 -10.29 -18.35
CA GLY A 52 -0.14 -11.23 -18.78
C GLY A 52 -0.69 -12.65 -18.73
N VAL A 53 0.08 -13.59 -18.20
CA VAL A 53 -0.37 -14.96 -17.91
C VAL A 53 -1.50 -14.93 -16.88
N SER A 54 -1.36 -14.07 -15.87
CA SER A 54 -2.43 -13.70 -14.93
C SER A 54 -2.59 -12.19 -14.90
N GLN A 55 -3.70 -11.72 -14.35
CA GLN A 55 -3.95 -10.31 -14.12
C GLN A 55 -4.39 -10.14 -12.68
N ALA A 56 -3.45 -9.86 -11.80
CA ALA A 56 -3.72 -9.77 -10.37
C ALA A 56 -2.81 -8.76 -9.66
N TYR A 57 -3.30 -8.24 -8.52
CA TYR A 57 -2.48 -7.67 -7.47
C TYR A 57 -2.20 -8.73 -6.42
N THR A 58 -0.97 -8.84 -6.00
CA THR A 58 -0.60 -9.71 -4.87
C THR A 58 -1.09 -9.10 -3.56
N SER A 59 -1.72 -9.90 -2.73
CA SER A 59 -2.13 -9.51 -1.38
C SER A 59 -1.63 -10.53 -0.35
N ILE A 60 -1.29 -10.04 0.83
CA ILE A 60 -0.88 -10.90 1.95
C ILE A 60 -2.11 -11.61 2.55
N ASP A 61 -1.91 -12.85 2.99
CA ASP A 61 -2.90 -13.56 3.79
C ASP A 61 -2.85 -13.04 5.24
N VAL A 62 -3.74 -12.13 5.57
CA VAL A 62 -3.82 -11.51 6.90
C VAL A 62 -4.13 -12.49 8.03
N THR A 63 -4.54 -13.72 7.70
CA THR A 63 -4.73 -14.78 8.71
C THR A 63 -3.43 -15.45 9.11
N LYS A 64 -2.40 -15.36 8.27
CA LYS A 64 -1.07 -15.96 8.48
C LYS A 64 -0.02 -14.91 8.77
N GLU A 65 -0.10 -13.78 8.11
CA GLU A 65 0.80 -12.66 8.35
C GLU A 65 0.01 -11.35 8.33
N SER A 66 0.20 -10.55 9.36
CA SER A 66 -0.35 -9.21 9.45
C SER A 66 0.59 -8.30 10.22
N ARG A 67 0.40 -7.00 10.05
CA ARG A 67 1.05 -6.01 10.89
C ARG A 67 0.30 -5.88 12.20
N GLY A 68 1.03 -5.66 13.27
CA GLY A 68 0.45 -5.45 14.59
C GLY A 68 1.31 -4.54 15.45
N TYR A 69 0.74 -4.05 16.52
CA TYR A 69 1.47 -3.34 17.56
C TYR A 69 1.79 -4.30 18.70
N GLY A 70 3.01 -4.25 19.18
CA GLY A 70 3.46 -4.98 20.35
C GLY A 70 3.89 -4.01 21.46
N ILE A 71 3.57 -4.36 22.70
CA ILE A 71 4.08 -3.63 23.85
C ILE A 71 5.40 -4.28 24.27
N ASN A 72 6.47 -3.48 24.32
CA ASN A 72 7.76 -3.95 24.78
C ASN A 72 7.65 -4.56 26.20
N ALA A 73 8.13 -5.80 26.34
CA ALA A 73 8.09 -6.53 27.60
C ALA A 73 8.80 -5.82 28.77
N ASP A 74 9.81 -5.01 28.47
CA ASP A 74 10.59 -4.25 29.47
C ASP A 74 10.01 -2.86 29.75
N SER A 75 8.93 -2.44 29.07
CA SER A 75 8.30 -1.15 29.31
C SER A 75 7.77 -1.03 30.75
N GLN A 76 8.02 0.10 31.36
CA GLN A 76 7.46 0.44 32.67
C GLN A 76 6.05 1.08 32.55
N ASN A 77 5.57 1.33 31.33
CA ASN A 77 4.31 2.00 31.05
C ASN A 77 3.34 1.11 30.25
N LYS A 78 3.30 -0.20 30.53
CA LYS A 78 2.50 -1.17 29.76
C LYS A 78 1.02 -0.85 29.79
N ASP A 79 0.48 -0.48 30.96
CA ASP A 79 -0.94 -0.17 31.12
C ASP A 79 -1.32 1.10 30.34
N ALA A 80 -0.46 2.11 30.34
CA ALA A 80 -0.66 3.32 29.55
C ALA A 80 -0.59 3.03 28.03
N ALA A 81 0.35 2.19 27.60
CA ALA A 81 0.46 1.76 26.22
C ALA A 81 -0.78 0.97 25.77
N TRP A 82 -1.28 0.09 26.65
CA TRP A 82 -2.51 -0.65 26.39
C TRP A 82 -3.73 0.28 26.27
N ALA A 83 -3.87 1.24 27.18
CA ALA A 83 -4.97 2.22 27.14
C ALA A 83 -4.95 3.05 25.85
N VAL A 84 -3.76 3.39 25.30
CA VAL A 84 -3.63 4.05 24.01
C VAL A 84 -4.12 3.13 22.90
N MET A 85 -3.74 1.85 22.89
CA MET A 85 -4.20 0.88 21.87
C MET A 85 -5.71 0.67 21.92
N GLU A 86 -6.30 0.60 23.13
CA GLU A 86 -7.76 0.53 23.30
C GLU A 86 -8.46 1.78 22.75
N PHE A 87 -7.91 2.96 23.04
CA PHE A 87 -8.44 4.21 22.47
C PHE A 87 -8.36 4.22 20.95
N MET A 88 -7.23 3.80 20.37
CA MET A 88 -7.07 3.73 18.90
C MET A 88 -8.11 2.84 18.25
N ALA A 89 -8.52 1.77 18.91
CA ALA A 89 -9.54 0.83 18.42
C ALA A 89 -10.99 1.28 18.74
N SER A 90 -11.17 2.30 19.59
CA SER A 90 -12.49 2.82 19.94
C SER A 90 -13.16 3.59 18.79
N PRO A 91 -14.50 3.78 18.82
CA PRO A 91 -15.18 4.64 17.86
C PRO A 91 -14.60 6.06 17.77
N GLU A 92 -14.27 6.66 18.92
CA GLU A 92 -13.68 7.99 19.01
C GLU A 92 -12.28 8.02 18.39
N GLY A 93 -11.47 7.00 18.66
CA GLY A 93 -10.14 6.85 18.06
C GLY A 93 -10.20 6.70 16.56
N ARG A 94 -11.16 5.95 16.03
CA ARG A 94 -11.39 5.81 14.58
C ARG A 94 -11.80 7.11 13.92
N ILE A 95 -12.69 7.88 14.55
CA ILE A 95 -13.07 9.22 14.08
C ILE A 95 -11.85 10.13 14.09
N LEU A 96 -11.09 10.16 15.18
CA LEU A 96 -9.86 10.95 15.24
C LEU A 96 -8.88 10.57 14.12
N ASP A 97 -8.70 9.28 13.86
CA ASP A 97 -7.78 8.80 12.84
C ASP A 97 -8.26 9.14 11.41
N LYS A 98 -9.51 8.82 11.07
CA LYS A 98 -10.04 8.92 9.71
C LYS A 98 -10.61 10.28 9.35
N VAL A 99 -11.11 11.01 10.34
CA VAL A 99 -11.85 12.27 10.13
C VAL A 99 -11.12 13.47 10.72
N GLY A 100 -10.44 13.29 11.86
CA GLY A 100 -9.69 14.36 12.51
C GLY A 100 -10.34 14.90 13.78
N ILE A 101 -10.15 16.19 14.03
CA ILE A 101 -10.54 16.88 15.26
C ILE A 101 -11.72 17.81 14.95
N GLU A 102 -12.78 17.72 15.74
CA GLU A 102 -13.93 18.62 15.67
C GLU A 102 -13.51 20.06 15.90
N GLY A 103 -14.11 20.98 15.13
CA GLY A 103 -13.76 22.38 15.10
C GLY A 103 -12.46 22.70 14.34
N LYS A 104 -11.78 21.66 13.80
CA LYS A 104 -10.59 21.83 12.94
C LYS A 104 -10.79 21.16 11.59
N GLN A 105 -10.77 19.84 11.51
CA GLN A 105 -10.95 19.09 10.28
C GLN A 105 -12.42 18.91 9.90
N TYR A 106 -13.31 18.93 10.89
CA TYR A 106 -14.73 18.83 10.66
C TYR A 106 -15.55 19.62 11.70
N ASN A 107 -16.79 19.88 11.38
CA ASN A 107 -17.84 20.36 12.29
C ASN A 107 -19.01 19.38 12.32
N ILE A 108 -19.86 19.47 13.33
CA ILE A 108 -21.14 18.79 13.36
C ILE A 108 -22.22 19.78 12.93
N GLU A 109 -22.89 19.51 11.82
CA GLU A 109 -24.00 20.31 11.29
C GLU A 109 -25.19 19.39 11.04
N ASP A 110 -26.34 19.73 11.58
CA ASP A 110 -27.55 18.89 11.52
C ASP A 110 -27.33 17.40 11.88
N GLY A 111 -26.45 17.16 12.86
CA GLY A 111 -26.10 15.83 13.34
C GLY A 111 -25.16 15.04 12.40
N LYS A 112 -24.61 15.67 11.38
CA LYS A 112 -23.67 15.07 10.44
C LYS A 112 -22.29 15.72 10.55
N ILE A 113 -21.27 14.91 10.26
CA ILE A 113 -19.88 15.36 10.11
C ILE A 113 -19.75 16.05 8.75
N VAL A 114 -19.42 17.34 8.78
CA VAL A 114 -19.15 18.19 7.61
C VAL A 114 -17.69 18.57 7.61
N PHE A 115 -16.95 18.24 6.54
CA PHE A 115 -15.53 18.52 6.46
C PHE A 115 -15.26 20.01 6.26
N THR A 116 -14.17 20.48 6.86
CA THR A 116 -13.63 21.82 6.61
C THR A 116 -12.55 21.79 5.54
N ASP A 117 -12.09 22.96 5.10
CA ASP A 117 -10.94 23.13 4.20
C ASP A 117 -9.65 22.50 4.76
N LYS A 118 -9.56 22.31 6.06
CA LYS A 118 -8.40 21.68 6.73
C LYS A 118 -8.43 20.15 6.71
N PHE A 119 -9.54 19.54 6.30
CA PHE A 119 -9.64 18.07 6.22
C PHE A 119 -8.64 17.49 5.21
N SER A 120 -8.44 18.14 4.06
CA SER A 120 -7.49 17.67 3.03
C SER A 120 -6.04 17.56 3.53
N GLY A 121 -5.68 18.30 4.58
CA GLY A 121 -4.38 18.22 5.23
C GLY A 121 -4.31 17.21 6.38
N TRP A 122 -5.42 16.55 6.71
CA TRP A 122 -5.42 15.54 7.76
C TRP A 122 -4.78 14.26 7.27
N TRP A 123 -3.95 13.68 8.09
CA TRP A 123 -3.28 12.42 7.84
C TRP A 123 -3.54 11.46 8.98
N ALA A 124 -4.07 10.27 8.67
CA ALA A 124 -4.26 9.20 9.65
C ALA A 124 -2.95 8.91 10.40
N ARG A 125 -3.02 8.79 11.71
CA ARG A 125 -1.86 8.63 12.58
C ARG A 125 -1.73 7.22 13.16
N PHE A 126 -2.82 6.47 13.17
CA PHE A 126 -2.89 5.14 13.78
C PHE A 126 -2.74 4.04 12.73
N TRP A 127 -1.84 4.21 11.82
CA TRP A 127 -1.54 3.33 10.69
C TRP A 127 -1.95 1.87 10.94
N ASP A 128 -2.84 1.37 10.09
CA ASP A 128 -3.24 -0.03 9.96
C ASP A 128 -3.82 -0.68 11.24
N THR A 129 -4.01 0.06 12.32
CA THR A 129 -4.59 -0.48 13.55
C THR A 129 -6.07 -0.27 13.66
N THR A 130 -6.57 0.76 12.98
CA THR A 130 -7.99 1.05 12.99
C THR A 130 -8.60 0.56 11.71
N ASP A 131 -9.63 -0.21 11.88
CA ASP A 131 -10.50 -0.64 10.81
C ASP A 131 -11.20 0.56 10.16
N LYS A 132 -12.04 0.29 9.17
CA LYS A 132 -12.87 1.32 8.55
C LYS A 132 -13.69 2.07 9.61
N LEU A 133 -14.10 3.29 9.28
CA LEU A 133 -15.17 3.95 10.04
C LEU A 133 -16.39 3.05 10.10
N ASP A 134 -17.12 3.15 11.21
CA ASP A 134 -18.42 2.52 11.32
C ASP A 134 -19.29 3.00 10.14
N PRO A 135 -19.92 2.10 9.38
CA PRO A 135 -20.83 2.47 8.30
C PRO A 135 -21.97 3.40 8.74
N GLU A 136 -22.35 3.35 10.02
CA GLU A 136 -23.36 4.23 10.61
C GLU A 136 -22.83 5.61 10.99
N THR A 137 -21.54 5.89 10.81
CA THR A 137 -20.97 7.23 11.08
C THR A 137 -21.69 8.25 10.20
N PRO A 138 -22.30 9.29 10.78
CA PRO A 138 -23.15 10.22 10.05
C PRO A 138 -22.30 11.24 9.26
N LEU A 139 -21.74 10.82 8.16
CA LEU A 139 -20.97 11.68 7.27
C LEU A 139 -21.90 12.45 6.32
N ALA A 140 -21.62 13.72 6.08
CA ALA A 140 -22.31 14.50 5.04
C ALA A 140 -21.82 14.13 3.64
N GLU A 141 -20.55 13.76 3.52
CA GLU A 141 -19.89 13.34 2.29
C GLU A 141 -18.89 12.20 2.56
N PRO A 142 -18.54 11.39 1.57
CA PRO A 142 -17.58 10.32 1.74
C PRO A 142 -16.19 10.84 2.16
N VAL A 143 -15.50 10.10 3.04
CA VAL A 143 -14.11 10.39 3.43
C VAL A 143 -13.15 10.24 2.25
N LEU A 144 -13.38 9.23 1.42
CA LEU A 144 -12.52 8.92 0.28
C LEU A 144 -12.97 9.63 -0.99
N THR A 145 -12.01 10.14 -1.76
CA THR A 145 -12.27 10.62 -3.12
C THR A 145 -12.78 9.48 -4.01
N PRO A 146 -13.46 9.78 -5.13
CA PRO A 146 -13.88 8.74 -6.08
C PRO A 146 -12.72 7.85 -6.55
N ALA A 147 -11.55 8.42 -6.84
CA ALA A 147 -10.37 7.66 -7.25
C ALA A 147 -9.87 6.72 -6.14
N ALA A 148 -9.88 7.17 -4.88
CA ALA A 148 -9.49 6.34 -3.74
C ALA A 148 -10.46 5.17 -3.54
N SER A 149 -11.76 5.40 -3.67
CA SER A 149 -12.79 4.35 -3.61
C SER A 149 -12.65 3.35 -4.75
N GLU A 150 -12.47 3.83 -6.00
CA GLU A 150 -12.23 3.00 -7.18
C GLU A 150 -10.99 2.11 -7.00
N SER A 151 -9.93 2.65 -6.40
CA SER A 151 -8.70 1.88 -6.16
C SER A 151 -8.92 0.70 -5.22
N LEU A 152 -9.76 0.84 -4.20
CA LEU A 152 -10.12 -0.26 -3.30
C LEU A 152 -10.97 -1.31 -4.00
N GLU A 153 -11.93 -0.90 -4.83
CA GLU A 153 -12.74 -1.82 -5.65
C GLU A 153 -11.85 -2.59 -6.64
N MET A 154 -10.88 -1.90 -7.26
CA MET A 154 -9.94 -2.49 -8.20
C MET A 154 -9.06 -3.55 -7.52
N VAL A 155 -8.54 -3.26 -6.32
CA VAL A 155 -7.79 -4.25 -5.52
C VAL A 155 -8.69 -5.44 -5.18
N GLY A 156 -9.91 -5.22 -4.71
CA GLY A 156 -10.85 -6.29 -4.41
C GLY A 156 -11.14 -7.20 -5.60
N LYS A 157 -11.25 -6.60 -6.80
CA LYS A 157 -11.52 -7.33 -8.04
C LYS A 157 -10.34 -8.19 -8.54
N TYR A 158 -9.12 -7.70 -8.37
CA TYR A 158 -7.91 -8.31 -8.90
C TYR A 158 -6.98 -8.86 -7.82
N SER A 159 -7.42 -8.91 -6.56
CA SER A 159 -6.63 -9.46 -5.48
C SER A 159 -6.39 -10.96 -5.68
N ALA A 160 -5.13 -11.37 -5.62
CA ALA A 160 -4.72 -12.75 -5.53
C ALA A 160 -3.85 -12.91 -4.30
N MET A 161 -4.22 -13.88 -3.45
CA MET A 161 -3.49 -14.14 -2.22
C MET A 161 -2.10 -14.71 -2.53
N ASP A 162 -1.08 -14.12 -1.95
CA ASP A 162 0.27 -14.63 -2.03
C ASP A 162 0.47 -15.78 -1.04
N HIS A 163 1.29 -16.72 -1.42
CA HIS A 163 1.72 -17.79 -0.54
C HIS A 163 2.99 -17.35 0.19
N SER A 164 2.85 -17.00 1.48
CA SER A 164 4.00 -16.65 2.29
C SER A 164 4.94 -17.84 2.45
N LEU A 165 6.11 -17.70 1.85
CA LEU A 165 7.19 -18.66 1.99
C LEU A 165 8.26 -18.10 2.94
N LEU A 166 8.48 -18.79 4.06
CA LEU A 166 9.66 -18.52 4.88
C LEU A 166 10.86 -19.16 4.19
N ILE A 167 11.79 -18.31 3.79
CA ILE A 167 13.01 -18.76 3.09
C ILE A 167 13.90 -19.49 4.11
N PRO A 168 14.22 -20.78 3.88
CA PRO A 168 15.15 -21.51 4.72
C PRO A 168 16.52 -20.83 4.75
N GLU A 169 17.21 -20.88 5.88
CA GLU A 169 18.50 -20.21 6.07
C GLU A 169 19.55 -20.70 5.06
N GLU A 170 19.51 -21.97 4.70
CA GLU A 170 20.39 -22.58 3.71
C GLU A 170 20.18 -22.07 2.28
N LEU A 171 18.98 -21.56 1.95
CA LEU A 171 18.64 -21.01 0.64
C LEU A 171 18.73 -19.47 0.59
N ALA A 172 18.98 -18.81 1.70
CA ALA A 172 19.08 -17.36 1.75
C ALA A 172 20.13 -16.76 0.79
N PRO A 173 21.36 -17.34 0.64
CA PRO A 173 22.33 -16.83 -0.35
C PRO A 173 21.86 -16.93 -1.80
N GLN A 174 21.11 -17.99 -2.15
CA GLN A 174 20.52 -18.16 -3.48
C GLN A 174 19.40 -17.15 -3.70
N TRP A 175 18.57 -16.90 -2.70
CA TRP A 175 17.53 -15.86 -2.76
C TRP A 175 18.11 -14.47 -3.02
N ASP A 176 19.20 -14.12 -2.32
CA ASP A 176 19.89 -12.85 -2.53
C ASP A 176 20.48 -12.76 -3.96
N ALA A 177 21.09 -13.83 -4.46
CA ALA A 177 21.64 -13.88 -5.81
C ALA A 177 20.54 -13.71 -6.87
N MET A 178 19.44 -14.43 -6.73
CA MET A 178 18.26 -14.33 -7.62
C MET A 178 17.64 -12.94 -7.59
N THR A 179 17.48 -12.35 -6.41
CA THR A 179 16.94 -11.00 -6.24
C THR A 179 17.82 -9.95 -6.90
N ASN A 180 19.15 -10.05 -6.76
CA ASN A 180 20.08 -9.15 -7.42
C ASN A 180 20.02 -9.28 -8.95
N LEU A 181 19.96 -10.51 -9.46
CA LEU A 181 19.81 -10.81 -10.88
C LEU A 181 18.53 -10.19 -11.46
N TYR A 182 17.39 -10.37 -10.77
CA TYR A 182 16.12 -9.76 -11.15
C TYR A 182 16.23 -8.23 -11.22
N ASN A 183 16.78 -7.60 -10.18
CA ASN A 183 16.93 -6.15 -10.12
C ASN A 183 17.84 -5.60 -11.24
N GLU A 184 18.92 -6.31 -11.57
CA GLU A 184 19.80 -5.94 -12.66
C GLU A 184 19.10 -6.02 -14.01
N TYR A 185 18.52 -7.17 -14.35
CA TYR A 185 17.86 -7.37 -15.65
C TYR A 185 16.64 -6.44 -15.81
N ALA A 186 15.81 -6.30 -14.78
CA ALA A 186 14.66 -5.40 -14.81
C ALA A 186 15.10 -3.94 -15.06
N ALA A 187 16.10 -3.46 -14.32
CA ALA A 187 16.59 -2.10 -14.49
C ALA A 187 17.22 -1.88 -15.87
N ASP A 188 17.97 -2.84 -16.39
CA ASP A 188 18.64 -2.75 -17.68
C ASP A 188 17.67 -2.80 -18.85
N ILE A 189 16.65 -3.64 -18.78
CA ILE A 189 15.58 -3.70 -19.81
C ILE A 189 14.76 -2.41 -19.77
N ILE A 190 14.35 -1.92 -18.61
CA ILE A 190 13.56 -0.69 -18.50
C ILE A 190 14.33 0.52 -19.03
N ARG A 191 15.66 0.56 -18.81
CA ARG A 191 16.53 1.64 -19.31
C ARG A 191 16.93 1.47 -20.78
N GLY A 192 16.56 0.38 -21.42
CA GLY A 192 16.97 0.05 -22.79
C GLY A 192 18.45 -0.33 -22.94
N VAL A 193 19.12 -0.69 -21.85
CA VAL A 193 20.51 -1.21 -21.85
C VAL A 193 20.54 -2.65 -22.37
N LYS A 194 19.57 -3.46 -21.95
CA LYS A 194 19.32 -4.81 -22.46
C LYS A 194 18.02 -4.83 -23.30
N SER A 195 17.98 -5.62 -24.36
CA SER A 195 16.75 -5.89 -25.11
C SER A 195 15.79 -6.72 -24.29
N ILE A 196 14.47 -6.59 -24.53
CA ILE A 196 13.47 -7.49 -23.95
C ILE A 196 13.74 -8.96 -24.32
N ASP A 197 14.35 -9.23 -25.45
CA ASP A 197 14.73 -10.59 -25.89
C ASP A 197 15.79 -11.24 -24.95
N SER A 198 16.44 -10.45 -24.09
CA SER A 198 17.33 -10.99 -23.05
C SER A 198 16.58 -11.67 -21.89
N PHE A 199 15.25 -11.65 -21.91
CA PHE A 199 14.44 -12.29 -20.86
C PHE A 199 14.65 -13.80 -20.79
N ASP A 200 14.84 -14.46 -21.92
CA ASP A 200 15.10 -15.91 -21.93
C ASP A 200 16.44 -16.24 -21.26
N ALA A 201 17.47 -15.41 -21.49
CA ALA A 201 18.75 -15.55 -20.79
C ALA A 201 18.61 -15.28 -19.27
N PHE A 202 17.80 -14.30 -18.90
CA PHE A 202 17.47 -14.06 -17.49
C PHE A 202 16.85 -15.30 -16.84
N VAL A 203 15.87 -15.95 -17.49
CA VAL A 203 15.22 -17.16 -16.96
C VAL A 203 16.22 -18.29 -16.75
N GLU A 204 17.15 -18.48 -17.68
CA GLU A 204 18.20 -19.50 -17.54
C GLU A 204 19.14 -19.19 -16.37
N GLU A 205 19.60 -17.94 -16.27
CA GLU A 205 20.48 -17.50 -15.16
C GLU A 205 19.76 -17.56 -13.81
N TRP A 206 18.48 -17.19 -13.76
CA TRP A 206 17.63 -17.29 -12.57
C TRP A 206 17.54 -18.73 -12.07
N ASN A 207 17.23 -19.66 -12.97
CA ASN A 207 17.13 -21.08 -12.64
C ASN A 207 18.45 -21.65 -12.12
N ASN A 208 19.57 -21.23 -12.71
CA ASN A 208 20.90 -21.66 -12.29
C ASN A 208 21.34 -21.00 -10.96
N ALA A 209 20.85 -19.82 -10.64
CA ALA A 209 21.13 -19.10 -9.40
C ALA A 209 20.40 -19.66 -8.18
N GLY A 210 19.40 -20.54 -8.39
CA GLY A 210 18.63 -21.16 -7.30
C GLY A 210 17.15 -21.37 -7.64
N GLY A 211 16.65 -20.89 -8.78
CA GLY A 211 15.24 -20.97 -9.15
C GLY A 211 14.69 -22.41 -9.11
N ASN A 212 15.48 -23.36 -9.58
CA ASN A 212 15.09 -24.79 -9.54
C ASN A 212 14.93 -25.32 -8.10
N ASP A 213 15.77 -24.87 -7.18
CA ASP A 213 15.70 -25.30 -5.76
C ASP A 213 14.47 -24.70 -5.08
N PHE A 214 14.16 -23.43 -5.39
CA PHE A 214 12.95 -22.79 -4.91
C PHE A 214 11.67 -23.41 -5.50
N ASP A 215 11.65 -23.76 -6.77
CA ASP A 215 10.52 -24.47 -7.38
C ASP A 215 10.27 -25.82 -6.69
N ALA A 216 11.32 -26.56 -6.40
CA ALA A 216 11.21 -27.83 -5.65
C ALA A 216 10.67 -27.61 -4.23
N LEU A 217 11.14 -26.56 -3.53
CA LEU A 217 10.65 -26.18 -2.22
C LEU A 217 9.16 -25.80 -2.25
N LEU A 218 8.74 -24.96 -3.21
CA LEU A 218 7.34 -24.56 -3.39
C LEU A 218 6.43 -25.75 -3.64
N GLN A 219 6.83 -26.67 -4.50
CA GLN A 219 6.07 -27.88 -4.80
C GLN A 219 5.89 -28.78 -3.56
N THR A 220 6.85 -28.81 -2.66
CA THR A 220 6.75 -29.60 -1.42
C THR A 220 5.99 -28.89 -0.30
N THR A 221 5.98 -27.56 -0.30
CA THR A 221 5.37 -26.74 0.77
C THR A 221 3.89 -26.50 0.55
N PHE A 222 3.46 -26.38 -0.71
CA PHE A 222 2.09 -25.96 -1.08
C PHE A 222 1.33 -27.02 -1.88
N GLN A 223 1.64 -28.30 -1.67
CA GLN A 223 0.86 -29.42 -2.21
C GLN A 223 -0.44 -29.65 -1.46
#